data_65ee0a0bb96cee779fee02e9e5ee548c
#
_entry.id   65ee0a0bb96cee779fee02e9e5ee548c
#
_cell.length_a   1.000
_cell.length_b   1.000
_cell.length_c   1.000
_cell.angle_alpha   90.00
_cell.angle_beta   90.00
_cell.angle_gamma   90.00
#
_symmetry.space_group_name_H-M   'P 1'
#
loop_
_entity.id
_entity.type
_entity.pdbx_description
1 polymer ?
#
loop_
_entity_poly.entity_id
_entity_poly.type
_entity_poly.pdbx_seq_one_letter_code
_entity_poly.pdbx_strand_id
1 'polypeptide(L)'
;AEVMAQPKTDSKYFDEVLEFAKAIRMVPLPVRKEKAGYLLNSMLVPFLCAGMDLYATGISDPESIDKAWTIGTGAPKGPFQILDIVGLTTVFNINKQFEKIPSFLAPFHFKDIGKMLKKYIDQGKLGVNSGEGFYKYK
;
A
#
# COMPACT_ATOMS: atom_id res chain seq x y z
N ALA A 1 13.26 1.70 10.41
CA ALA A 1 12.74 3.07 10.55
C ALA A 1 13.16 3.92 9.35
N GLU A 2 12.22 4.49 8.62
CA GLU A 2 12.52 5.45 7.56
C GLU A 2 12.70 6.84 8.20
N VAL A 3 13.90 7.40 8.08
CA VAL A 3 14.26 8.71 8.63
C VAL A 3 14.34 9.73 7.52
N MET A 4 13.58 10.83 7.65
CA MET A 4 13.49 11.88 6.65
C MET A 4 13.56 13.24 7.34
N ALA A 5 14.38 14.14 6.81
CA ALA A 5 14.46 15.52 7.24
C ALA A 5 13.75 16.45 6.25
N GLN A 6 13.27 17.57 6.75
CA GLN A 6 12.80 18.68 5.91
C GLN A 6 13.98 19.49 5.36
N PRO A 7 13.81 20.24 4.25
CA PRO A 7 14.91 20.99 3.63
C PRO A 7 15.62 21.99 4.56
N LYS A 8 14.95 22.46 5.60
CA LYS A 8 15.51 23.41 6.58
C LYS A 8 16.07 22.75 7.84
N THR A 9 15.99 21.43 7.95
CA THR A 9 16.52 20.70 9.12
C THR A 9 18.05 20.60 8.98
N ASP A 10 18.76 20.97 10.06
CA ASP A 10 20.19 20.77 10.13
C ASP A 10 20.53 19.27 10.02
N SER A 11 21.53 18.93 9.19
CA SER A 11 21.97 17.56 8.95
C SER A 11 22.37 16.84 10.24
N LYS A 12 22.87 17.55 11.23
CA LYS A 12 23.21 17.02 12.56
C LYS A 12 22.03 16.27 13.19
N TYR A 13 20.82 16.84 13.14
CA TYR A 13 19.64 16.19 13.72
C TYR A 13 19.20 14.97 12.93
N PHE A 14 19.41 14.98 11.61
CA PHE A 14 19.15 13.81 10.78
C PHE A 14 20.07 12.64 11.17
N ASP A 15 21.36 12.91 11.36
CA ASP A 15 22.34 11.90 11.76
C ASP A 15 22.08 11.40 13.19
N GLU A 16 21.73 12.30 14.12
CA GLU A 16 21.35 11.93 15.49
C GLU A 16 20.15 10.96 15.53
N VAL A 17 19.12 11.19 14.70
CA VAL A 17 17.94 10.31 14.61
C VAL A 17 18.29 8.96 13.98
N LEU A 18 19.19 8.91 12.98
CA LEU A 18 19.69 7.65 12.44
C LEU A 18 20.42 6.82 13.50
N GLU A 19 21.29 7.45 14.30
CA GLU A 19 21.99 6.76 15.41
C GLU A 19 21.03 6.33 16.52
N PHE A 20 20.05 7.18 16.87
CA PHE A 20 19.01 6.80 17.82
C PHE A 20 18.23 5.57 17.35
N ALA A 21 17.84 5.50 16.06
CA ALA A 21 17.14 4.34 15.50
C ALA A 21 17.99 3.06 15.66
N LYS A 22 19.29 3.13 15.43
CA LYS A 22 20.22 1.98 15.67
C LYS A 22 20.24 1.61 17.16
N ALA A 23 20.33 2.59 18.05
CA ALA A 23 20.42 2.36 19.50
C ALA A 23 19.18 1.61 20.04
N ILE A 24 17.99 1.87 19.49
CA ILE A 24 16.75 1.15 19.81
C ILE A 24 16.55 -0.12 18.97
N ARG A 25 17.61 -0.62 18.31
CA ARG A 25 17.65 -1.86 17.51
C ARG A 25 16.73 -1.85 16.27
N MET A 26 16.44 -0.70 15.71
CA MET A 26 15.81 -0.58 14.39
C MET A 26 16.86 -0.51 13.29
N VAL A 27 16.48 -0.89 12.06
CA VAL A 27 17.29 -0.66 10.86
C VAL A 27 16.93 0.72 10.32
N PRO A 28 17.82 1.73 10.38
CA PRO A 28 17.53 3.05 9.84
C PRO A 28 17.67 3.05 8.31
N LEU A 29 16.67 3.61 7.65
CA LEU A 29 16.64 3.80 6.19
C LEU A 29 16.61 5.30 5.90
N PRO A 30 17.73 5.90 5.42
CA PRO A 30 17.79 7.34 5.18
C PRO A 30 17.00 7.73 3.94
N VAL A 31 16.05 8.62 4.09
CA VAL A 31 15.31 9.28 3.00
C VAL A 31 15.95 10.65 2.77
N ARG A 32 16.80 10.77 1.75
CA ARG A 32 17.70 11.90 1.54
C ARG A 32 17.04 13.19 1.05
N LYS A 33 15.80 13.10 0.57
CA LYS A 33 14.99 14.25 0.17
C LYS A 33 13.58 14.05 0.66
N GLU A 34 12.90 15.13 1.03
CA GLU A 34 11.51 15.09 1.44
C GLU A 34 10.65 14.41 0.37
N LYS A 35 9.93 13.36 0.78
CA LYS A 35 9.08 12.56 -0.08
C LYS A 35 7.84 12.11 0.67
N ALA A 36 6.67 12.55 0.24
CA ALA A 36 5.41 12.02 0.72
C ALA A 36 5.33 10.49 0.48
N GLY A 37 4.99 9.74 1.52
CA GLY A 37 4.93 8.27 1.48
C GLY A 37 6.28 7.58 1.72
N TYR A 38 7.35 8.32 1.95
CA TYR A 38 8.68 7.76 2.22
C TYR A 38 9.14 6.79 1.13
N LEU A 39 9.97 5.79 1.44
CA LEU A 39 10.41 4.79 0.46
C LEU A 39 9.34 3.71 0.28
N LEU A 40 8.89 3.11 1.39
CA LEU A 40 7.99 1.97 1.36
C LEU A 40 6.68 2.30 0.65
N ASN A 41 5.96 3.31 1.12
CA ASN A 41 4.65 3.64 0.54
C ASN A 41 4.75 4.19 -0.89
N SER A 42 5.91 4.80 -1.26
CA SER A 42 6.14 5.24 -2.64
C SER A 42 6.21 4.08 -3.64
N MET A 43 6.57 2.88 -3.19
CA MET A 43 6.58 1.65 -3.98
C MET A 43 5.31 0.83 -3.77
N LEU A 44 4.89 0.68 -2.52
CA LEU A 44 3.79 -0.20 -2.14
C LEU A 44 2.44 0.29 -2.68
N VAL A 45 2.15 1.59 -2.56
CA VAL A 45 0.85 2.12 -2.99
C VAL A 45 0.61 1.93 -4.50
N PRO A 46 1.53 2.29 -5.42
CA PRO A 46 1.38 1.99 -6.84
C PRO A 46 1.25 0.49 -7.14
N PHE A 47 2.02 -0.36 -6.45
CA PHE A 47 1.93 -1.81 -6.59
C PHE A 47 0.54 -2.35 -6.23
N LEU A 48 -0.01 -1.92 -5.09
CA LEU A 48 -1.35 -2.32 -4.65
C LEU A 48 -2.43 -1.77 -5.59
N CYS A 49 -2.27 -0.52 -6.07
CA CYS A 49 -3.19 0.06 -7.05
C CYS A 49 -3.19 -0.74 -8.36
N ALA A 50 -2.04 -1.17 -8.86
CA ALA A 50 -1.95 -1.99 -10.07
C ALA A 50 -2.69 -3.33 -9.91
N GLY A 51 -2.50 -4.01 -8.77
CA GLY A 51 -3.23 -5.25 -8.46
C GLY A 51 -4.75 -5.04 -8.40
N MET A 52 -5.18 -4.01 -7.68
CA MET A 52 -6.60 -3.66 -7.58
C MET A 52 -7.22 -3.28 -8.93
N ASP A 53 -6.48 -2.57 -9.79
CA ASP A 53 -6.94 -2.18 -11.12
C ASP A 53 -7.20 -3.38 -12.02
N LEU A 54 -6.30 -4.36 -12.02
CA LEU A 54 -6.48 -5.62 -12.77
C LEU A 54 -7.76 -6.35 -12.37
N TYR A 55 -8.09 -6.37 -11.09
CA TYR A 55 -9.32 -7.01 -10.61
C TYR A 55 -10.56 -6.15 -10.86
N ALA A 56 -10.50 -4.86 -10.57
CA ALA A 56 -11.64 -3.95 -10.72
C ALA A 56 -12.08 -3.78 -12.18
N THR A 57 -11.15 -3.93 -13.13
CA THR A 57 -11.42 -3.90 -14.57
C THR A 57 -11.73 -5.28 -15.17
N GLY A 58 -11.75 -6.34 -14.35
CA GLY A 58 -12.14 -7.68 -14.80
C GLY A 58 -11.07 -8.43 -15.59
N ILE A 59 -9.81 -8.00 -15.52
CA ILE A 59 -8.69 -8.69 -16.20
C ILE A 59 -8.40 -10.04 -15.56
N SER A 60 -8.43 -10.12 -14.21
CA SER A 60 -8.20 -11.38 -13.49
C SER A 60 -8.81 -11.32 -12.09
N ASP A 61 -8.74 -12.42 -11.36
CA ASP A 61 -9.18 -12.57 -9.97
C ASP A 61 -8.03 -12.36 -8.97
N PRO A 62 -8.33 -12.06 -7.69
CA PRO A 62 -7.33 -11.81 -6.65
C PRO A 62 -6.31 -12.94 -6.48
N GLU A 63 -6.76 -14.20 -6.54
CA GLU A 63 -5.88 -15.36 -6.33
C GLU A 63 -4.86 -15.50 -7.47
N SER A 64 -5.31 -15.35 -8.72
CA SER A 64 -4.45 -15.43 -9.90
C SER A 64 -3.44 -14.28 -9.93
N ILE A 65 -3.85 -13.06 -9.56
CA ILE A 65 -2.96 -11.89 -9.50
C ILE A 65 -1.89 -12.09 -8.41
N ASP A 66 -2.28 -12.56 -7.22
CA ASP A 66 -1.34 -12.86 -6.14
C ASP A 66 -0.36 -13.97 -6.52
N LYS A 67 -0.83 -15.04 -7.18
CA LYS A 67 0.03 -16.11 -7.68
C LYS A 67 1.01 -15.62 -8.74
N ALA A 68 0.56 -14.82 -9.70
CA ALA A 68 1.43 -14.25 -10.72
C ALA A 68 2.59 -13.47 -10.09
N TRP A 69 2.30 -12.65 -9.08
CA TRP A 69 3.32 -11.89 -8.37
C TRP A 69 4.26 -12.78 -7.54
N THR A 70 3.71 -13.65 -6.70
CA THR A 70 4.51 -14.46 -5.76
C THR A 70 5.38 -15.48 -6.49
N ILE A 71 4.88 -16.12 -7.53
CA ILE A 71 5.65 -17.08 -8.33
C ILE A 71 6.69 -16.35 -9.19
N GLY A 72 6.30 -15.24 -9.84
CA GLY A 72 7.18 -14.51 -10.74
C GLY A 72 8.34 -13.80 -10.06
N THR A 73 8.17 -13.39 -8.80
CA THR A 73 9.16 -12.58 -8.06
C THR A 73 9.78 -13.28 -6.87
N GLY A 74 9.21 -14.39 -6.41
CA GLY A 74 9.59 -15.03 -5.15
C GLY A 74 9.12 -14.25 -3.90
N ALA A 75 8.28 -13.23 -4.05
CA ALA A 75 7.77 -12.47 -2.93
C ALA A 75 6.85 -13.35 -2.04
N PRO A 76 6.86 -13.17 -0.71
CA PRO A 76 6.10 -14.02 0.21
C PRO A 76 4.59 -13.76 0.16
N LYS A 77 4.16 -12.62 -0.37
CA LYS A 77 2.75 -12.21 -0.45
C LYS A 77 2.50 -11.44 -1.74
N GLY A 78 1.31 -11.65 -2.29
CA GLY A 78 0.78 -10.86 -3.39
C GLY A 78 0.01 -9.61 -2.92
N PRO A 79 -0.43 -8.76 -3.86
CA PRO A 79 -1.09 -7.49 -3.53
C PRO A 79 -2.36 -7.67 -2.71
N PHE A 80 -3.20 -8.66 -2.96
CA PHE A 80 -4.46 -8.84 -2.23
C PHE A 80 -4.26 -9.38 -0.81
N GLN A 81 -3.26 -10.24 -0.60
CA GLN A 81 -2.86 -10.65 0.74
C GLN A 81 -2.34 -9.47 1.57
N ILE A 82 -1.62 -8.54 0.93
CA ILE A 82 -1.14 -7.32 1.60
C ILE A 82 -2.31 -6.37 1.89
N LEU A 83 -3.25 -6.19 0.95
CA LEU A 83 -4.45 -5.37 1.13
C LEU A 83 -5.28 -5.84 2.33
N ASP A 84 -5.46 -7.14 2.52
CA ASP A 84 -6.16 -7.71 3.67
C ASP A 84 -5.44 -7.47 5.00
N ILE A 85 -4.10 -7.44 4.99
CA ILE A 85 -3.29 -7.09 6.18
C ILE A 85 -3.43 -5.59 6.51
N VAL A 86 -3.41 -4.72 5.51
CA VAL A 86 -3.58 -3.26 5.67
C VAL A 86 -4.99 -2.93 6.16
N GLY A 87 -5.97 -3.69 5.74
CA GLY A 87 -7.38 -3.50 6.01
C GLY A 87 -8.08 -2.65 4.96
N LEU A 88 -9.19 -3.19 4.42
CA LEU A 88 -9.85 -2.63 3.24
C LEU A 88 -10.46 -1.24 3.48
N THR A 89 -10.85 -0.91 4.71
CA THR A 89 -11.32 0.44 5.07
C THR A 89 -10.20 1.48 4.92
N THR A 90 -8.98 1.15 5.35
CA THR A 90 -7.80 2.02 5.19
C THR A 90 -7.49 2.22 3.71
N VAL A 91 -7.45 1.11 2.96
CA VAL A 91 -7.21 1.13 1.51
C VAL A 91 -8.25 1.99 0.77
N PHE A 92 -9.53 1.84 1.12
CA PHE A 92 -10.61 2.62 0.53
C PHE A 92 -10.47 4.13 0.80
N ASN A 93 -10.10 4.50 2.03
CA ASN A 93 -9.89 5.91 2.38
C ASN A 93 -8.70 6.53 1.63
N ILE A 94 -7.64 5.76 1.41
CA ILE A 94 -6.50 6.18 0.58
C ILE A 94 -6.95 6.32 -0.88
N ASN A 95 -7.66 5.33 -1.44
CA ASN A 95 -8.14 5.35 -2.82
C ASN A 95 -9.02 6.57 -3.11
N LYS A 96 -9.89 6.96 -2.17
CA LYS A 96 -10.74 8.16 -2.31
C LYS A 96 -9.97 9.45 -2.58
N GLN A 97 -8.74 9.57 -2.13
CA GLN A 97 -7.91 10.75 -2.40
C GLN A 97 -7.52 10.80 -3.89
N PHE A 98 -7.32 9.65 -4.51
CA PHE A 98 -6.96 9.51 -5.91
C PHE A 98 -8.16 9.58 -6.87
N GLU A 99 -9.38 9.29 -6.41
CA GLU A 99 -10.62 9.42 -7.23
C GLU A 99 -10.86 10.84 -7.74
N LYS A 100 -10.22 11.85 -7.10
CA LYS A 100 -10.28 13.24 -7.53
C LYS A 100 -9.46 13.54 -8.78
N ILE A 101 -8.56 12.64 -9.17
CA ILE A 101 -7.76 12.77 -10.39
C ILE A 101 -8.68 12.54 -11.59
N PRO A 102 -8.70 13.46 -12.57
CA PRO A 102 -9.46 13.24 -13.80
C PRO A 102 -9.08 11.92 -14.46
N SER A 103 -10.06 11.15 -14.92
CA SER A 103 -9.84 9.78 -15.44
C SER A 103 -8.84 9.70 -16.59
N PHE A 104 -8.76 10.74 -17.42
CA PHE A 104 -7.81 10.80 -18.54
C PHE A 104 -6.35 11.05 -18.13
N LEU A 105 -6.11 11.48 -16.86
CA LEU A 105 -4.78 11.67 -16.26
C LEU A 105 -4.46 10.59 -15.22
N ALA A 106 -5.45 9.81 -14.80
CA ALA A 106 -5.29 8.82 -13.77
C ALA A 106 -4.55 7.58 -14.32
N PRO A 107 -3.50 7.10 -13.66
CA PRO A 107 -2.78 5.90 -14.08
C PRO A 107 -3.57 4.61 -13.84
N PHE A 108 -4.64 4.65 -13.03
CA PHE A 108 -5.50 3.53 -12.66
C PHE A 108 -6.98 3.95 -12.62
N HIS A 109 -7.90 2.99 -12.69
CA HIS A 109 -9.34 3.21 -12.62
C HIS A 109 -9.83 3.36 -11.17
N PHE A 110 -9.38 4.40 -10.47
CA PHE A 110 -9.63 4.60 -9.03
C PHE A 110 -11.10 4.55 -8.64
N LYS A 111 -12.02 5.01 -9.52
CA LYS A 111 -13.47 4.93 -9.27
C LYS A 111 -13.97 3.49 -9.25
N ASP A 112 -13.47 2.64 -10.12
CA ASP A 112 -13.87 1.22 -10.18
C ASP A 112 -13.22 0.43 -9.04
N ILE A 113 -11.97 0.75 -8.69
CA ILE A 113 -11.32 0.27 -7.46
C ILE A 113 -12.15 0.65 -6.23
N GLY A 114 -12.60 1.90 -6.12
CA GLY A 114 -13.44 2.34 -5.00
C GLY A 114 -14.77 1.60 -4.90
N LYS A 115 -15.46 1.36 -6.03
CA LYS A 115 -16.69 0.55 -6.06
C LYS A 115 -16.43 -0.90 -5.64
N MET A 116 -15.36 -1.49 -6.12
CA MET A 116 -14.94 -2.85 -5.77
C MET A 116 -14.67 -2.98 -4.27
N LEU A 117 -13.86 -2.09 -3.69
CA LEU A 117 -13.55 -2.07 -2.26
C LEU A 117 -14.81 -1.87 -1.41
N LYS A 118 -15.67 -0.93 -1.81
CA LYS A 118 -16.93 -0.67 -1.09
C LYS A 118 -17.82 -1.91 -1.01
N LYS A 119 -17.89 -2.71 -2.08
CA LYS A 119 -18.67 -3.96 -2.09
C LYS A 119 -18.19 -4.95 -1.03
N TYR A 120 -16.88 -5.07 -0.78
CA TYR A 120 -16.33 -5.91 0.28
C TYR A 120 -16.63 -5.33 1.67
N ILE A 121 -16.41 -4.02 1.83
CA ILE A 121 -16.64 -3.32 3.10
C ILE A 121 -18.14 -3.43 3.52
N ASP A 122 -19.06 -3.21 2.60
CA ASP A 122 -20.52 -3.31 2.88
C ASP A 122 -20.95 -4.73 3.30
N GLN A 123 -20.14 -5.76 2.98
CA GLN A 123 -20.33 -7.14 3.42
C GLN A 123 -19.61 -7.46 4.74
N GLY A 124 -18.96 -6.48 5.37
CA GLY A 124 -18.18 -6.69 6.60
C GLY A 124 -16.82 -7.38 6.38
N LYS A 125 -16.39 -7.55 5.12
CA LYS A 125 -15.12 -8.17 4.75
C LYS A 125 -14.03 -7.10 4.75
N LEU A 126 -13.41 -6.88 5.91
CA LEU A 126 -12.48 -5.77 6.12
C LEU A 126 -11.00 -6.19 6.07
N GLY A 127 -10.72 -7.48 5.91
CA GLY A 127 -9.38 -8.05 5.90
C GLY A 127 -9.10 -8.97 7.09
N VAL A 128 -7.83 -9.19 7.39
CA VAL A 128 -7.37 -10.14 8.43
C VAL A 128 -8.06 -9.91 9.79
N ASN A 129 -8.17 -8.66 10.23
CA ASN A 129 -8.73 -8.33 11.55
C ASN A 129 -10.23 -8.66 11.69
N SER A 130 -10.96 -8.73 10.60
CA SER A 130 -12.39 -9.14 10.59
C SER A 130 -12.60 -10.63 10.29
N GLY A 131 -11.49 -11.37 10.04
CA GLY A 131 -11.53 -12.78 9.67
C GLY A 131 -11.82 -13.04 8.19
N GLU A 132 -12.19 -12.02 7.42
CA GLU A 132 -12.44 -12.13 5.98
C GLU A 132 -12.15 -10.80 5.29
N GLY A 133 -11.52 -10.86 4.13
CA GLY A 133 -11.31 -9.79 3.18
C GLY A 133 -11.46 -10.33 1.76
N PHE A 134 -10.42 -10.20 0.95
CA PHE A 134 -10.32 -10.94 -0.32
C PHE A 134 -10.17 -12.43 -0.07
N TYR A 135 -9.58 -12.80 1.07
CA TYR A 135 -9.42 -14.17 1.54
C TYR A 135 -10.14 -14.39 2.88
N LYS A 136 -10.33 -15.68 3.23
CA LYS A 136 -10.80 -16.07 4.56
C LYS A 136 -9.63 -16.42 5.47
N TYR A 137 -9.68 -15.92 6.69
CA TYR A 137 -8.67 -16.13 7.73
C TYR A 137 -9.31 -16.91 8.90
N LYS A 138 -8.53 -17.81 9.45
CA LYS A 138 -8.95 -18.60 10.62
C LYS A 138 -8.66 -17.84 11.90
#